data_4464b5b3ab2c5facb2030fc29a78ff06
#
_entry.id   4464b5b3ab2c5facb2030fc29a78ff06
#
_cell.length_a   1.000
_cell.length_b   1.000
_cell.length_c   1.000
_cell.angle_alpha   90.00
_cell.angle_beta   90.00
_cell.angle_gamma   90.00
#
_symmetry.space_group_name_H-M   'P 1'
#
loop_
_entity.id
_entity.type
_entity.pdbx_description
1 polymer ?
#
loop_
_entity_poly.entity_id
_entity_poly.type
_entity_poly.pdbx_seq_one_letter_code
_entity_poly.pdbx_strand_id
1 'polypeptide(L)'
;VEVLMGNIDVAEQSIQKILDATGVISDNITHLSATGEEVAASSTEGLRTADITVEKMSNCKKVLENIYLLAEDLKNSVENNENQ
;
A
#
# COMPACT_ATOMS: atom_id res chain seq x y z
N VAL A 1 32.55 -52.35 -5.40
CA VAL A 1 32.38 -51.89 -4.01
C VAL A 1 32.80 -50.41 -3.90
N GLU A 2 33.95 -50.02 -4.44
CA GLU A 2 34.40 -48.62 -4.41
C GLU A 2 33.47 -47.68 -5.18
N VAL A 3 32.99 -48.13 -6.37
CA VAL A 3 32.07 -47.37 -7.20
C VAL A 3 30.74 -47.17 -6.46
N LEU A 4 30.26 -48.24 -5.83
CA LEU A 4 29.01 -48.17 -5.05
C LEU A 4 29.13 -47.24 -3.87
N MET A 5 30.23 -47.28 -3.15
CA MET A 5 30.49 -46.37 -2.00
C MET A 5 30.61 -44.92 -2.45
N GLY A 6 31.28 -44.70 -3.59
CA GLY A 6 31.35 -43.37 -4.19
C GLY A 6 29.98 -42.84 -4.57
N ASN A 7 29.13 -43.70 -5.11
CA ASN A 7 27.75 -43.32 -5.48
C ASN A 7 26.93 -43.00 -4.23
N ILE A 8 27.12 -43.72 -3.15
CA ILE A 8 26.45 -43.44 -1.86
C ILE A 8 26.90 -42.08 -1.33
N ASP A 9 28.18 -41.76 -1.38
CA ASP A 9 28.70 -40.47 -0.95
C ASP A 9 28.07 -39.33 -1.75
N VAL A 10 28.01 -39.46 -3.06
CA VAL A 10 27.40 -38.46 -3.94
C VAL A 10 25.92 -38.30 -3.59
N ALA A 11 25.24 -39.41 -3.34
CA ALA A 11 23.82 -39.37 -2.97
C ALA A 11 23.63 -38.65 -1.64
N GLU A 12 24.48 -38.91 -0.64
CA GLU A 12 24.41 -38.25 0.66
C GLU A 12 24.65 -36.74 0.53
N GLN A 13 25.64 -36.33 -0.25
CA GLN A 13 25.91 -34.92 -0.53
C GLN A 13 24.73 -34.25 -1.22
N SER A 14 24.12 -34.93 -2.18
CA SER A 14 22.95 -34.43 -2.89
C SER A 14 21.77 -34.25 -1.95
N ILE A 15 21.54 -35.22 -1.06
CA ILE A 15 20.48 -35.11 -0.05
C ILE A 15 20.74 -33.93 0.86
N GLN A 16 21.99 -33.74 1.29
CA GLN A 16 22.32 -32.57 2.16
C GLN A 16 22.07 -31.27 1.45
N LYS A 17 22.43 -31.15 0.19
CA LYS A 17 22.15 -29.95 -0.63
C LYS A 17 20.65 -29.70 -0.76
N ILE A 18 19.87 -30.74 -0.92
CA ILE A 18 18.41 -30.64 -1.01
C ILE A 18 17.84 -30.14 0.31
N LEU A 19 18.33 -30.67 1.44
CA LEU A 19 17.88 -30.25 2.77
C LEU A 19 18.23 -28.78 3.01
N ASP A 20 19.44 -28.37 2.64
CA ASP A 20 19.87 -26.97 2.78
C ASP A 20 19.01 -26.05 1.92
N ALA A 21 18.74 -26.43 0.67
CA ALA A 21 17.90 -25.68 -0.24
C ALA A 21 16.46 -25.58 0.29
N THR A 22 15.95 -26.67 0.85
CA THR A 22 14.62 -26.70 1.46
C THR A 22 14.53 -25.74 2.62
N GLY A 23 15.59 -25.66 3.44
CA GLY A 23 15.66 -24.71 4.55
C GLY A 23 15.62 -23.28 4.06
N VAL A 24 16.37 -22.95 3.01
CA VAL A 24 16.37 -21.61 2.40
C VAL A 24 14.98 -21.28 1.84
N ILE A 25 14.35 -22.22 1.16
CA ILE A 25 13.01 -22.03 0.61
C ILE A 25 12.00 -21.77 1.72
N SER A 26 12.09 -22.53 2.81
CA SER A 26 11.20 -22.34 3.98
C SER A 26 11.36 -20.94 4.58
N ASP A 27 12.60 -20.47 4.73
CA ASP A 27 12.88 -19.12 5.24
C ASP A 27 12.32 -18.07 4.28
N ASN A 28 12.49 -18.26 2.99
CA ASN A 28 11.99 -17.35 1.97
C ASN A 28 10.46 -17.27 2.00
N ILE A 29 9.78 -18.38 2.22
CA ILE A 29 8.32 -18.42 2.33
C ILE A 29 7.88 -17.63 3.56
N THR A 30 8.58 -17.78 4.67
CA THR A 30 8.29 -17.02 5.90
C THR A 30 8.45 -15.52 5.66
N HIS A 31 9.54 -15.10 5.01
CA HIS A 31 9.77 -13.70 4.66
C HIS A 31 8.72 -13.18 3.69
N LEU A 32 8.35 -13.99 2.71
CA LEU A 32 7.35 -13.61 1.72
C LEU A 32 5.97 -13.42 2.39
N SER A 33 5.61 -14.31 3.32
CA SER A 33 4.38 -14.17 4.10
C SER A 33 4.35 -12.86 4.89
N ALA A 34 5.47 -12.55 5.57
CA ALA A 34 5.58 -11.32 6.34
C ALA A 34 5.46 -10.09 5.44
N THR A 35 6.13 -10.10 4.28
CA THR A 35 6.06 -9.03 3.30
C THR A 35 4.64 -8.88 2.76
N GLY A 36 3.96 -10.01 2.50
CA GLY A 36 2.58 -10.01 2.05
C GLY A 36 1.65 -9.36 3.05
N GLU A 37 1.84 -9.64 4.34
CA GLU A 37 1.06 -9.01 5.40
C GLU A 37 1.31 -7.50 5.47
N GLU A 38 2.58 -7.08 5.33
CA GLU A 38 2.92 -5.66 5.30
C GLU A 38 2.30 -4.95 4.10
N VAL A 39 2.33 -5.58 2.92
CA VAL A 39 1.72 -5.02 1.72
C VAL A 39 0.21 -4.89 1.90
N ALA A 40 -0.43 -5.91 2.47
CA ALA A 40 -1.87 -5.88 2.74
C ALA A 40 -2.23 -4.75 3.70
N ALA A 41 -1.46 -4.60 4.79
CA ALA A 41 -1.67 -3.53 5.77
C ALA A 41 -1.47 -2.16 5.13
N SER A 42 -0.42 -1.99 4.32
CA SER A 42 -0.14 -0.73 3.62
C SER A 42 -1.24 -0.40 2.62
N SER A 43 -1.77 -1.41 1.93
CA SER A 43 -2.87 -1.22 0.97
C SER A 43 -4.15 -0.78 1.67
N THR A 44 -4.46 -1.37 2.82
CA THR A 44 -5.61 -0.99 3.64
C THR A 44 -5.46 0.46 4.11
N GLU A 45 -4.28 0.83 4.59
CA GLU A 45 -3.99 2.19 5.03
C GLU A 45 -4.08 3.18 3.87
N GLY A 46 -3.60 2.79 2.69
CA GLY A 46 -3.69 3.59 1.48
C GLY A 46 -5.14 3.86 1.08
N LEU A 47 -5.99 2.84 1.15
CA LEU A 47 -7.42 3.00 0.85
C LEU A 47 -8.09 3.94 1.86
N ARG A 48 -7.75 3.80 3.13
CA ARG A 48 -8.27 4.68 4.18
C ARG A 48 -7.84 6.13 3.93
N THR A 49 -6.59 6.35 3.58
CA THR A 49 -6.06 7.68 3.26
C THR A 49 -6.76 8.26 2.04
N ALA A 50 -7.01 7.45 1.03
CA ALA A 50 -7.73 7.89 -0.18
C ALA A 50 -9.16 8.32 0.16
N ASP A 51 -9.86 7.57 1.01
CA ASP A 51 -11.20 7.91 1.45
C ASP A 51 -11.22 9.23 2.22
N ILE A 52 -10.26 9.43 3.11
CA ILE A 52 -10.11 10.68 3.87
C ILE A 52 -9.84 11.84 2.92
N THR A 53 -9.00 11.63 1.92
CA THR A 53 -8.65 12.66 0.93
C THR A 53 -9.89 13.07 0.13
N VAL A 54 -10.70 12.11 -0.30
CA VAL A 54 -11.94 12.38 -1.03
C VAL A 54 -12.90 13.19 -0.14
N GLU A 55 -13.03 12.83 1.12
CA GLU A 55 -13.87 13.57 2.07
C GLU A 55 -13.40 15.00 2.24
N LYS A 56 -12.09 15.19 2.40
CA LYS A 56 -11.50 16.53 2.52
C LYS A 56 -11.71 17.36 1.27
N MET A 57 -11.60 16.75 0.10
CA MET A 57 -11.85 17.43 -1.17
C MET A 57 -13.31 17.86 -1.28
N SER A 58 -14.23 17.00 -0.86
CA SER A 58 -15.65 17.32 -0.84
C SER A 58 -15.93 18.51 0.09
N ASN A 59 -15.33 18.51 1.28
CA ASN A 59 -15.46 19.62 2.23
C ASN A 59 -14.85 20.91 1.68
N CYS A 60 -13.71 20.82 1.02
CA CYS A 60 -13.07 21.96 0.38
C CYS A 60 -13.97 22.56 -0.71
N LYS A 61 -14.60 21.71 -1.50
CA LYS A 61 -15.55 22.15 -2.53
C LYS A 61 -16.71 22.93 -1.91
N LYS A 62 -17.25 22.44 -0.80
CA LYS A 62 -18.34 23.13 -0.08
C LYS A 62 -17.89 24.49 0.42
N VAL A 63 -16.68 24.57 0.97
CA VAL A 63 -16.13 25.85 1.44
C VAL A 63 -15.99 26.82 0.27
N LEU A 64 -15.50 26.36 -0.87
CA LEU A 64 -15.36 27.19 -2.07
C LEU A 64 -16.71 27.67 -2.57
N GLU A 65 -17.73 26.84 -2.55
CA GLU A 65 -19.09 27.22 -2.92
C GLU A 65 -19.62 28.32 -1.99
N ASN A 66 -19.37 28.17 -0.69
CA ASN A 66 -19.78 29.17 0.31
C ASN A 66 -19.05 30.51 0.09
N ILE A 67 -17.76 30.45 -0.22
CA ILE A 67 -16.96 31.65 -0.52
C ILE A 67 -17.52 32.32 -1.76
N TYR A 68 -17.85 31.58 -2.79
CA TYR A 68 -18.44 32.10 -4.02
C TYR A 68 -19.76 32.81 -3.74
N LEU A 69 -20.63 32.19 -2.95
CA LEU A 69 -21.94 32.77 -2.60
C LEU A 69 -21.75 34.03 -1.78
N LEU A 70 -20.82 34.03 -0.85
CA LEU A 70 -20.52 35.20 -0.02
C LEU A 70 -19.99 36.36 -0.86
N ALA A 71 -19.10 36.05 -1.81
CA ALA A 71 -18.56 37.08 -2.73
C ALA A 71 -19.65 37.67 -3.59
N GLU A 72 -20.59 36.83 -4.06
CA GLU A 72 -21.72 37.29 -4.86
C GLU A 72 -22.65 38.17 -4.04
N ASP A 73 -22.94 37.79 -2.80
CA ASP A 73 -23.75 38.60 -1.89
C ASP A 73 -23.10 39.94 -1.62
N LEU A 74 -21.79 39.95 -1.42
CA LEU A 74 -21.05 41.20 -1.18
C LEU A 74 -21.11 42.10 -2.41
N LYS A 75 -20.93 41.52 -3.60
CA LYS A 75 -21.05 42.27 -4.86
C LYS A 75 -22.43 42.92 -4.98
N ASN A 76 -23.48 42.15 -4.72
CA ASN A 76 -24.86 42.66 -4.79
C ASN A 76 -25.09 43.76 -3.78
N SER A 77 -24.54 43.62 -2.57
CA SER A 77 -24.65 44.64 -1.54
C SER A 77 -23.99 45.95 -1.94
N VAL A 78 -22.80 45.86 -2.53
CA VAL A 78 -22.07 47.05 -3.01
C VAL A 78 -22.85 47.73 -4.14
N GLU A 79 -23.37 46.96 -5.10
CA GLU A 79 -24.18 47.52 -6.20
C GLU A 79 -25.44 48.22 -5.69
N ASN A 80 -26.10 47.67 -4.70
CA ASN A 80 -27.27 48.28 -4.10
C ASN A 80 -26.93 49.62 -3.41
N ASN A 81 -25.79 49.68 -2.72
CA ASN A 81 -25.33 50.90 -2.09
C ASN A 81 -24.99 51.96 -3.12
N GLU A 82 -24.40 51.59 -4.24
CA GLU A 82 -24.08 52.54 -5.33
C GLU A 82 -25.36 53.12 -5.95
N ASN A 83 -26.40 52.32 -6.03
CA ASN A 83 -27.68 52.74 -6.66
C ASN A 83 -28.53 53.63 -5.73
N GLN A 84 -28.20 53.66 -4.47
CA GLN A 84 -28.86 54.50 -3.49
C GLN A 84 -28.15 55.87 -3.35
#